data_c333ad727a39ca7e6bf47b774152b2b5
#
_entry.id   c333ad727a39ca7e6bf47b774152b2b5
#
_cell.length_a   1.000
_cell.length_b   1.000
_cell.length_c   1.000
_cell.angle_alpha   90.00
_cell.angle_beta   90.00
_cell.angle_gamma   90.00
#
_symmetry.space_group_name_H-M   'P 1'
#
loop_
_entity.id
_entity.type
_entity.pdbx_description
1 polymer ?
#
loop_
_entity_poly.entity_id
_entity_poly.type
_entity_poly.pdbx_seq_one_letter_code
_entity_poly.pdbx_strand_id
1 'polypeptide(L)'
;MLYSFKVLLFSITISSMLTIGLTHAQQSEEETVDIKIPENSVLSDGVIDKKEMAKYLVIANKQLAYLAERATTEYQARIGRSDSPMPSGWMLMKDGVTVKELKLDESAKGAPPHIRVVMFRAALKSIARRGQINAAAVLYAGQLSDENPQKVLVLEHEHRLGISGNKFIPYKVSGEKIVYSEAITKEKPFQIFYDSKANAPGASD
;
A
#
# COMPACT_ATOMS: atom_id res chain seq x y z
N MET A 1 13.80 -31.90 66.61
CA MET A 1 14.97 -30.99 66.55
C MET A 1 14.56 -29.73 65.86
N LEU A 2 14.33 -28.68 66.65
CA LEU A 2 13.96 -27.37 66.18
C LEU A 2 15.25 -26.59 65.76
N TYR A 3 15.26 -26.03 64.58
CA TYR A 3 16.20 -24.97 64.25
C TYR A 3 15.41 -23.68 63.92
N SER A 4 15.51 -22.77 64.89
CA SER A 4 15.02 -21.43 64.83
C SER A 4 15.97 -20.59 63.97
N PHE A 5 15.50 -19.92 62.91
CA PHE A 5 16.30 -18.96 62.15
C PHE A 5 15.74 -17.57 62.42
N LYS A 6 16.54 -16.77 63.08
CA LYS A 6 16.28 -15.37 63.40
C LYS A 6 16.36 -14.52 62.14
N VAL A 7 15.28 -13.81 61.84
CA VAL A 7 15.26 -12.77 60.81
C VAL A 7 15.78 -11.48 61.33
N LEU A 8 16.86 -10.99 60.75
CA LEU A 8 17.46 -9.68 61.07
C LEU A 8 16.80 -8.64 60.18
N LEU A 9 16.01 -7.74 60.76
CA LEU A 9 15.43 -6.58 60.14
C LEU A 9 16.53 -5.52 59.89
N PHE A 10 16.79 -5.25 58.63
CA PHE A 10 17.59 -4.08 58.22
C PHE A 10 16.67 -3.07 57.62
N SER A 11 16.39 -2.01 58.37
CA SER A 11 15.66 -0.84 57.87
C SER A 11 16.60 0.03 57.08
N ILE A 12 16.38 0.08 55.77
CA ILE A 12 17.01 1.08 54.89
C ILE A 12 15.93 2.06 54.46
N THR A 13 15.95 3.23 55.05
CA THR A 13 15.21 4.41 54.62
C THR A 13 15.87 4.95 53.35
N ILE A 14 15.28 4.69 52.20
CA ILE A 14 15.66 5.35 50.94
C ILE A 14 14.68 6.48 50.71
N SER A 15 15.18 7.67 50.86
CA SER A 15 14.53 8.93 50.47
C SER A 15 14.35 8.94 48.96
N SER A 16 13.10 8.74 48.48
CA SER A 16 12.77 8.86 47.09
C SER A 16 12.57 10.32 46.74
N MET A 17 13.56 10.90 46.08
CA MET A 17 13.37 12.10 45.25
C MET A 17 12.44 11.77 44.10
N LEU A 18 11.24 12.34 44.13
CA LEU A 18 10.27 12.31 43.04
C LEU A 18 10.77 13.23 41.91
N THR A 19 11.56 12.67 40.99
CA THR A 19 11.75 13.32 39.67
C THR A 19 10.53 13.02 38.82
N ILE A 20 9.64 13.99 38.69
CA ILE A 20 8.58 14.00 37.72
C ILE A 20 9.25 14.12 36.35
N GLY A 21 9.57 12.96 35.75
CA GLY A 21 9.91 12.88 34.35
C GLY A 21 8.66 13.18 33.54
N LEU A 22 8.58 14.39 33.00
CA LEU A 22 7.69 14.72 31.89
C LEU A 22 8.07 13.80 30.72
N THR A 23 7.43 12.64 30.61
CA THR A 23 7.40 11.91 29.36
C THR A 23 6.66 12.79 28.37
N HIS A 24 7.41 13.53 27.56
CA HIS A 24 6.92 14.02 26.30
C HIS A 24 6.53 12.76 25.50
N ALA A 25 5.25 12.45 25.49
CA ALA A 25 4.68 11.67 24.43
C ALA A 25 4.98 12.47 23.15
N GLN A 26 6.01 12.07 22.40
CA GLN A 26 6.15 12.45 21.01
C GLN A 26 4.91 11.87 20.33
N GLN A 27 3.84 12.68 20.29
CA GLN A 27 2.88 12.59 19.20
C GLN A 27 3.73 12.71 17.94
N SER A 28 3.93 11.60 17.25
CA SER A 28 4.27 11.64 15.84
C SER A 28 3.10 12.37 15.20
N GLU A 29 3.23 13.69 15.02
CA GLU A 29 2.43 14.41 14.05
C GLU A 29 2.60 13.62 12.76
N GLU A 30 1.54 12.94 12.35
CA GLU A 30 1.42 12.46 10.99
C GLU A 30 1.54 13.73 10.14
N GLU A 31 2.73 13.92 9.60
CA GLU A 31 3.05 14.99 8.66
C GLU A 31 2.23 14.69 7.41
N THR A 32 0.96 15.12 7.42
CA THR A 32 0.09 15.11 6.26
C THR A 32 0.71 16.05 5.27
N VAL A 33 1.53 15.48 4.38
CA VAL A 33 2.16 16.22 3.32
C VAL A 33 1.06 16.53 2.30
N ASP A 34 0.40 17.67 2.46
CA ASP A 34 -0.55 18.22 1.49
C ASP A 34 0.24 18.65 0.24
N ILE A 35 0.49 17.67 -0.63
CA ILE A 35 1.20 17.90 -1.89
C ILE A 35 0.15 18.29 -2.93
N LYS A 36 -0.21 19.56 -2.96
CA LYS A 36 -0.96 20.14 -4.08
C LYS A 36 -0.06 20.12 -5.30
N ILE A 37 -0.45 19.34 -6.31
CA ILE A 37 0.17 19.44 -7.64
C ILE A 37 -0.28 20.78 -8.20
N PRO A 38 0.63 21.72 -8.49
CA PRO A 38 0.27 23.01 -9.04
C PRO A 38 -0.55 22.83 -10.33
N GLU A 39 -1.60 23.63 -10.52
CA GLU A 39 -2.41 23.59 -11.74
C GLU A 39 -1.60 23.93 -13.00
N ASN A 40 -0.51 24.72 -12.84
CA ASN A 40 0.49 25.03 -13.85
C ASN A 40 1.65 24.02 -13.80
N SER A 41 1.37 22.74 -13.53
CA SER A 41 2.44 21.77 -13.51
C SER A 41 2.95 21.51 -14.93
N VAL A 42 4.19 21.17 -15.05
CA VAL A 42 4.99 20.75 -16.19
C VAL A 42 4.28 19.84 -17.21
N LEU A 43 3.18 19.22 -16.82
CA LEU A 43 2.30 18.47 -17.72
C LEU A 43 1.50 19.37 -18.67
N SER A 44 1.53 20.70 -18.48
CA SER A 44 0.81 21.65 -19.33
C SER A 44 1.66 22.16 -20.49
N ASP A 45 2.99 22.25 -20.36
CA ASP A 45 3.90 22.72 -21.41
C ASP A 45 4.72 21.63 -22.12
N GLY A 46 4.66 20.40 -21.59
CA GLY A 46 5.29 19.21 -22.19
C GLY A 46 6.81 19.11 -21.97
N VAL A 47 7.41 20.03 -21.20
CA VAL A 47 8.86 20.03 -20.92
C VAL A 47 9.09 19.81 -19.42
N ILE A 48 9.76 18.73 -19.06
CA ILE A 48 10.14 18.41 -17.68
C ILE A 48 11.65 18.49 -17.53
N ASP A 49 12.16 19.37 -16.67
CA ASP A 49 13.57 19.35 -16.32
C ASP A 49 13.89 18.23 -15.30
N LYS A 50 15.21 17.91 -15.15
CA LYS A 50 15.64 16.85 -14.24
C LYS A 50 15.25 17.09 -12.77
N LYS A 51 15.24 18.35 -12.32
CA LYS A 51 14.93 18.74 -10.94
C LYS A 51 13.44 18.56 -10.66
N GLU A 52 12.62 18.98 -11.61
CA GLU A 52 11.17 18.79 -11.55
C GLU A 52 10.80 17.31 -11.62
N MET A 53 11.42 16.55 -12.50
CA MET A 53 11.24 15.10 -12.57
C MET A 53 11.56 14.42 -11.22
N ALA A 54 12.68 14.79 -10.57
CA ALA A 54 13.04 14.26 -9.26
C ALA A 54 11.99 14.58 -8.21
N LYS A 55 11.46 15.82 -8.19
CA LYS A 55 10.39 16.24 -7.29
C LYS A 55 9.11 15.42 -7.51
N TYR A 56 8.69 15.23 -8.75
CA TYR A 56 7.50 14.44 -9.06
C TYR A 56 7.65 12.96 -8.72
N LEU A 57 8.84 12.39 -8.88
CA LEU A 57 9.12 11.01 -8.47
C LEU A 57 9.02 10.85 -6.94
N VAL A 58 9.51 11.82 -6.16
CA VAL A 58 9.36 11.80 -4.70
C VAL A 58 7.88 11.85 -4.30
N ILE A 59 7.11 12.75 -4.91
CA ILE A 59 5.67 12.87 -4.66
C ILE A 59 4.96 11.56 -4.99
N ALA A 60 5.20 11.02 -6.18
CA ALA A 60 4.57 9.79 -6.64
C ALA A 60 4.88 8.60 -5.74
N ASN A 61 6.14 8.45 -5.32
CA ASN A 61 6.55 7.37 -4.42
C ASN A 61 5.89 7.49 -3.04
N LYS A 62 5.82 8.70 -2.46
CA LYS A 62 5.12 8.94 -1.19
C LYS A 62 3.63 8.61 -1.29
N GLN A 63 2.97 9.06 -2.34
CA GLN A 63 1.55 8.78 -2.59
C GLN A 63 1.28 7.30 -2.83
N LEU A 64 2.15 6.61 -3.57
CA LEU A 64 2.02 5.16 -3.77
C LEU A 64 2.27 4.38 -2.47
N ALA A 65 3.24 4.78 -1.66
CA ALA A 65 3.49 4.15 -0.36
C ALA A 65 2.27 4.29 0.55
N TYR A 66 1.69 5.47 0.64
CA TYR A 66 0.49 5.74 1.42
C TYR A 66 -0.72 4.91 0.92
N LEU A 67 -0.97 4.91 -0.39
CA LEU A 67 -2.05 4.09 -0.99
C LEU A 67 -1.83 2.61 -0.70
N ALA A 68 -0.60 2.11 -0.86
CA ALA A 68 -0.25 0.71 -0.63
C ALA A 68 -0.46 0.30 0.83
N GLU A 69 -0.05 1.13 1.78
CA GLU A 69 -0.23 0.88 3.21
C GLU A 69 -1.72 0.80 3.56
N ARG A 70 -2.51 1.81 3.19
CA ARG A 70 -3.95 1.82 3.43
C ARG A 70 -4.66 0.62 2.82
N ALA A 71 -4.40 0.35 1.54
CA ALA A 71 -5.02 -0.76 0.83
C ALA A 71 -4.63 -2.13 1.40
N THR A 72 -3.36 -2.33 1.77
CA THR A 72 -2.88 -3.59 2.36
C THR A 72 -3.48 -3.82 3.74
N THR A 73 -3.54 -2.80 4.59
CA THR A 73 -4.14 -2.88 5.93
C THR A 73 -5.60 -3.33 5.86
N GLU A 74 -6.39 -2.72 4.99
CA GLU A 74 -7.80 -3.09 4.81
C GLU A 74 -7.97 -4.49 4.18
N TYR A 75 -7.08 -4.87 3.25
CA TYR A 75 -7.13 -6.17 2.60
C TYR A 75 -6.69 -7.32 3.52
N GLN A 76 -5.85 -7.06 4.50
CA GLN A 76 -5.35 -8.04 5.47
C GLN A 76 -6.50 -8.76 6.19
N ALA A 77 -7.56 -8.04 6.56
CA ALA A 77 -8.73 -8.64 7.19
C ALA A 77 -9.43 -9.69 6.30
N ARG A 78 -9.28 -9.59 4.98
CA ARG A 78 -9.85 -10.55 4.01
C ARG A 78 -8.99 -11.82 3.92
N ILE A 79 -7.67 -11.67 3.95
CA ILE A 79 -6.73 -12.79 3.94
C ILE A 79 -6.98 -13.71 5.17
N GLY A 80 -7.22 -13.11 6.33
CA GLY A 80 -7.50 -13.87 7.57
C GLY A 80 -8.84 -14.63 7.57
N ARG A 81 -9.76 -14.27 6.67
CA ARG A 81 -11.11 -14.87 6.62
C ARG A 81 -11.32 -15.88 5.51
N SER A 82 -10.42 -15.97 4.56
CA SER A 82 -10.58 -16.83 3.37
C SER A 82 -9.24 -17.29 2.84
N ASP A 83 -9.15 -18.55 2.44
CA ASP A 83 -7.98 -19.09 1.76
C ASP A 83 -7.76 -18.47 0.37
N SER A 84 -8.83 -17.97 -0.25
CA SER A 84 -8.80 -17.27 -1.53
C SER A 84 -9.59 -15.96 -1.44
N PRO A 85 -9.01 -14.91 -0.83
CA PRO A 85 -9.69 -13.64 -0.69
C PRO A 85 -9.92 -12.98 -2.06
N MET A 86 -11.12 -12.42 -2.24
CA MET A 86 -11.48 -11.75 -3.49
C MET A 86 -10.62 -10.51 -3.74
N PRO A 87 -10.23 -10.25 -5.00
CA PRO A 87 -9.51 -9.04 -5.38
C PRO A 87 -10.23 -7.75 -4.96
N SER A 88 -9.46 -6.68 -4.77
CA SER A 88 -9.98 -5.35 -4.51
C SER A 88 -9.23 -4.29 -5.31
N GLY A 89 -9.94 -3.24 -5.67
CA GLY A 89 -9.39 -2.07 -6.34
C GLY A 89 -9.38 -0.86 -5.41
N TRP A 90 -8.34 -0.06 -5.46
CA TRP A 90 -8.14 1.11 -4.60
C TRP A 90 -7.66 2.29 -5.41
N MET A 91 -8.01 3.48 -4.97
CA MET A 91 -7.63 4.72 -5.63
C MET A 91 -7.25 5.79 -4.62
N LEU A 92 -6.21 6.54 -4.94
CA LEU A 92 -5.88 7.78 -4.29
C LEU A 92 -6.49 8.92 -5.10
N MET A 93 -7.35 9.69 -4.46
CA MET A 93 -8.07 10.79 -5.12
C MET A 93 -7.12 11.90 -5.54
N LYS A 94 -7.62 12.85 -6.35
CA LYS A 94 -6.84 14.00 -6.86
C LYS A 94 -6.28 14.90 -5.76
N ASP A 95 -6.90 14.92 -4.57
CA ASP A 95 -6.42 15.66 -3.41
C ASP A 95 -5.10 15.12 -2.82
N GLY A 96 -4.69 13.92 -3.21
CA GLY A 96 -3.45 13.28 -2.77
C GLY A 96 -3.47 12.67 -1.37
N VAL A 97 -4.61 12.72 -0.67
CA VAL A 97 -4.76 12.24 0.71
C VAL A 97 -5.95 11.31 0.92
N THR A 98 -7.01 11.43 0.12
CA THR A 98 -8.20 10.58 0.26
C THR A 98 -8.00 9.26 -0.47
N VAL A 99 -7.99 8.16 0.27
CA VAL A 99 -7.97 6.79 -0.28
C VAL A 99 -9.38 6.21 -0.26
N LYS A 100 -9.80 5.61 -1.37
CA LYS A 100 -11.10 4.95 -1.50
C LYS A 100 -10.97 3.56 -2.11
N GLU A 101 -11.72 2.61 -1.57
CA GLU A 101 -11.92 1.33 -2.22
C GLU A 101 -12.95 1.48 -3.35
N LEU A 102 -12.63 0.92 -4.52
CA LEU A 102 -13.54 0.84 -5.64
C LEU A 102 -14.49 -0.36 -5.45
N LYS A 103 -15.78 -0.09 -5.48
CA LYS A 103 -16.81 -1.13 -5.48
C LYS A 103 -17.20 -1.44 -6.91
N LEU A 104 -17.15 -2.72 -7.27
CA LEU A 104 -17.70 -3.19 -8.54
C LEU A 104 -19.22 -3.29 -8.44
N ASP A 105 -19.88 -3.19 -9.58
CA ASP A 105 -21.33 -3.37 -9.72
C ASP A 105 -21.77 -4.77 -9.25
N GLU A 106 -23.04 -4.90 -8.86
CA GLU A 106 -23.67 -6.15 -8.44
C GLU A 106 -23.51 -7.28 -9.47
N SER A 107 -23.50 -6.95 -10.77
CA SER A 107 -23.27 -7.90 -11.87
C SER A 107 -21.92 -8.62 -11.78
N ALA A 108 -20.95 -8.04 -11.07
CA ALA A 108 -19.62 -8.63 -10.84
C ALA A 108 -19.59 -9.66 -9.71
N LYS A 109 -20.66 -9.83 -8.92
CA LYS A 109 -20.65 -10.69 -7.72
C LYS A 109 -20.26 -12.14 -7.99
N GLY A 110 -20.69 -12.71 -9.10
CA GLY A 110 -20.39 -14.09 -9.49
C GLY A 110 -19.08 -14.26 -10.28
N ALA A 111 -18.38 -13.17 -10.59
CA ALA A 111 -17.19 -13.25 -11.42
C ALA A 111 -16.01 -13.90 -10.68
N PRO A 112 -15.27 -14.83 -11.33
CA PRO A 112 -14.05 -15.41 -10.78
C PRO A 112 -12.98 -14.36 -10.43
N PRO A 113 -12.04 -14.65 -9.50
CA PRO A 113 -11.06 -13.66 -9.05
C PRO A 113 -10.26 -13.01 -10.19
N HIS A 114 -9.77 -13.78 -11.17
CA HIS A 114 -9.00 -13.23 -12.30
C HIS A 114 -9.83 -12.27 -13.18
N ILE A 115 -11.12 -12.55 -13.38
CA ILE A 115 -12.03 -11.65 -14.11
C ILE A 115 -12.25 -10.36 -13.31
N ARG A 116 -12.40 -10.45 -11.99
CA ARG A 116 -12.55 -9.26 -11.13
C ARG A 116 -11.31 -8.35 -11.18
N VAL A 117 -10.09 -8.91 -11.27
CA VAL A 117 -8.87 -8.11 -11.49
C VAL A 117 -8.98 -7.30 -12.78
N VAL A 118 -9.43 -7.93 -13.89
CA VAL A 118 -9.62 -7.23 -15.16
C VAL A 118 -10.69 -6.14 -15.04
N MET A 119 -11.80 -6.41 -14.35
CA MET A 119 -12.86 -5.44 -14.12
C MET A 119 -12.37 -4.24 -13.29
N PHE A 120 -11.57 -4.47 -12.24
CA PHE A 120 -10.97 -3.39 -11.46
C PHE A 120 -10.05 -2.52 -12.31
N ARG A 121 -9.17 -3.12 -13.13
CA ARG A 121 -8.29 -2.38 -14.03
C ARG A 121 -9.09 -1.50 -15.00
N ALA A 122 -10.16 -2.06 -15.61
CA ALA A 122 -11.00 -1.33 -16.54
C ALA A 122 -11.74 -0.15 -15.88
N ALA A 123 -12.30 -0.37 -14.70
CA ALA A 123 -13.01 0.66 -13.93
C ALA A 123 -12.06 1.77 -13.47
N LEU A 124 -10.89 1.41 -12.92
CA LEU A 124 -9.85 2.37 -12.51
C LEU A 124 -9.33 3.17 -13.71
N LYS A 125 -9.12 2.53 -14.87
CA LYS A 125 -8.75 3.21 -16.11
C LYS A 125 -9.79 4.25 -16.53
N SER A 126 -11.07 3.91 -16.44
CA SER A 126 -12.16 4.85 -16.73
C SER A 126 -12.14 6.06 -15.79
N ILE A 127 -11.86 5.85 -14.49
CA ILE A 127 -11.78 6.92 -13.50
C ILE A 127 -10.52 7.78 -13.72
N ALA A 128 -9.37 7.13 -14.01
CA ALA A 128 -8.11 7.81 -14.28
C ALA A 128 -8.20 8.74 -15.50
N ARG A 129 -8.86 8.28 -16.59
CA ARG A 129 -9.09 9.09 -17.79
C ARG A 129 -9.93 10.36 -17.53
N ARG A 130 -10.76 10.37 -16.49
CA ARG A 130 -11.50 11.55 -16.05
C ARG A 130 -10.69 12.48 -15.15
N GLY A 131 -9.41 12.18 -14.89
CA GLY A 131 -8.50 13.00 -14.08
C GLY A 131 -8.88 13.05 -12.59
N GLN A 132 -9.66 12.07 -12.08
CA GLN A 132 -10.20 12.10 -10.73
C GLN A 132 -9.25 11.51 -9.67
N ILE A 133 -8.23 10.78 -10.10
CA ILE A 133 -7.30 10.08 -9.20
C ILE A 133 -5.85 10.34 -9.57
N ASN A 134 -4.97 10.30 -8.56
CA ASN A 134 -3.52 10.41 -8.72
C ASN A 134 -2.85 9.04 -8.84
N ALA A 135 -3.35 8.05 -8.10
CA ALA A 135 -2.81 6.70 -8.11
C ALA A 135 -3.92 5.66 -8.02
N ALA A 136 -3.63 4.46 -8.47
CA ALA A 136 -4.50 3.31 -8.42
C ALA A 136 -3.74 2.06 -7.97
N ALA A 137 -4.43 1.16 -7.27
CA ALA A 137 -3.90 -0.14 -6.90
C ALA A 137 -4.96 -1.23 -7.06
N VAL A 138 -4.53 -2.44 -7.45
CA VAL A 138 -5.34 -3.65 -7.45
C VAL A 138 -4.64 -4.69 -6.59
N LEU A 139 -5.33 -5.20 -5.57
CA LEU A 139 -4.82 -6.21 -4.66
C LEU A 139 -5.52 -7.54 -4.89
N TYR A 140 -4.72 -8.60 -4.89
CA TYR A 140 -5.22 -9.98 -4.93
C TYR A 140 -4.20 -10.94 -4.34
N ALA A 141 -4.70 -12.05 -3.78
CA ALA A 141 -3.86 -13.12 -3.31
C ALA A 141 -3.64 -14.16 -4.42
N GLY A 142 -2.47 -14.78 -4.42
CA GLY A 142 -2.09 -15.82 -5.34
C GLY A 142 -1.00 -16.72 -4.75
N GLN A 143 -0.39 -17.50 -5.61
CA GLN A 143 0.81 -18.29 -5.32
C GLN A 143 1.96 -17.77 -6.16
N LEU A 144 3.18 -17.97 -5.69
CA LEU A 144 4.37 -17.46 -6.37
C LEU A 144 4.57 -18.14 -7.74
N SER A 145 4.39 -19.47 -7.78
CA SER A 145 4.33 -20.29 -8.99
C SER A 145 3.66 -21.63 -8.67
N ASP A 146 3.37 -22.44 -9.69
CA ASP A 146 2.83 -23.79 -9.51
C ASP A 146 3.82 -24.71 -8.77
N GLU A 147 5.12 -24.52 -8.97
CA GLU A 147 6.19 -25.26 -8.29
C GLU A 147 6.47 -24.75 -6.88
N ASN A 148 6.13 -23.48 -6.60
CA ASN A 148 6.30 -22.88 -5.29
C ASN A 148 4.96 -22.36 -4.78
N PRO A 149 4.26 -23.13 -3.92
CA PRO A 149 2.93 -22.79 -3.41
C PRO A 149 2.95 -21.69 -2.34
N GLN A 150 4.08 -20.97 -2.18
CA GLN A 150 4.18 -19.83 -1.26
C GLN A 150 3.08 -18.82 -1.58
N LYS A 151 2.20 -18.56 -0.61
CA LYS A 151 1.15 -17.55 -0.74
C LYS A 151 1.78 -16.16 -0.89
N VAL A 152 1.25 -15.38 -1.82
CA VAL A 152 1.72 -14.03 -2.11
C VAL A 152 0.54 -13.08 -2.24
N LEU A 153 0.63 -11.92 -1.60
CA LEU A 153 -0.21 -10.78 -1.88
C LEU A 153 0.42 -9.98 -3.01
N VAL A 154 -0.28 -9.85 -4.11
CA VAL A 154 0.12 -9.02 -5.24
C VAL A 154 -0.58 -7.67 -5.12
N LEU A 155 0.20 -6.60 -5.16
CA LEU A 155 -0.27 -5.24 -5.23
C LEU A 155 0.23 -4.64 -6.54
N GLU A 156 -0.65 -4.58 -7.54
CA GLU A 156 -0.41 -3.82 -8.75
C GLU A 156 -0.67 -2.36 -8.48
N HIS A 157 0.23 -1.48 -8.89
CA HIS A 157 0.07 -0.06 -8.64
C HIS A 157 0.50 0.77 -9.84
N GLU A 158 -0.16 1.88 -10.04
CA GLU A 158 0.18 2.89 -11.03
C GLU A 158 -0.07 4.29 -10.48
N HIS A 159 0.79 5.22 -10.87
CA HIS A 159 0.66 6.63 -10.55
C HIS A 159 0.68 7.47 -11.84
N ARG A 160 -0.15 8.52 -11.89
CA ARG A 160 -0.25 9.44 -13.04
C ARG A 160 1.08 10.14 -13.40
N LEU A 161 2.04 10.17 -12.49
CA LEU A 161 3.37 10.74 -12.71
C LEU A 161 4.39 9.72 -13.24
N GLY A 162 3.94 8.66 -13.90
CA GLY A 162 4.81 7.78 -14.66
C GLY A 162 5.44 6.63 -13.86
N ILE A 163 4.86 6.22 -12.73
CA ILE A 163 5.30 5.03 -11.99
C ILE A 163 4.29 3.91 -12.18
N SER A 164 4.78 2.71 -12.51
CA SER A 164 3.96 1.50 -12.63
C SER A 164 4.76 0.28 -12.14
N GLY A 165 4.12 -0.59 -11.37
CA GLY A 165 4.79 -1.78 -10.85
C GLY A 165 3.84 -2.79 -10.19
N ASN A 166 4.39 -3.98 -9.97
CA ASN A 166 3.80 -5.03 -9.15
C ASN A 166 4.67 -5.25 -7.92
N LYS A 167 4.07 -5.14 -6.73
CA LYS A 167 4.70 -5.49 -5.48
C LYS A 167 4.21 -6.86 -5.04
N PHE A 168 5.12 -7.81 -4.91
CA PHE A 168 4.86 -9.18 -4.47
C PHE A 168 5.25 -9.29 -3.01
N ILE A 169 4.30 -9.57 -2.13
CA ILE A 169 4.50 -9.62 -0.68
C ILE A 169 4.21 -11.05 -0.22
N PRO A 170 5.23 -11.92 -0.06
CA PRO A 170 5.01 -13.26 0.44
C PRO A 170 4.45 -13.22 1.86
N TYR A 171 3.50 -14.12 2.18
CA TYR A 171 2.93 -14.19 3.51
C TYR A 171 2.66 -15.63 3.94
N LYS A 172 2.57 -15.80 5.27
CA LYS A 172 2.13 -17.04 5.93
C LYS A 172 1.01 -16.72 6.91
N VAL A 173 0.02 -17.58 6.99
CA VAL A 173 -1.02 -17.51 8.02
C VAL A 173 -0.58 -18.41 9.16
N SER A 174 -0.44 -17.86 10.36
CA SER A 174 -0.06 -18.58 11.58
C SER A 174 -1.13 -18.30 12.65
N GLY A 175 -2.09 -19.24 12.77
CA GLY A 175 -3.30 -19.00 13.57
C GLY A 175 -4.09 -17.80 13.01
N GLU A 176 -4.37 -16.83 13.87
CA GLU A 176 -5.08 -15.59 13.48
C GLU A 176 -4.15 -14.50 12.93
N LYS A 177 -2.84 -14.73 12.91
CA LYS A 177 -1.86 -13.72 12.49
C LYS A 177 -1.37 -13.98 11.07
N ILE A 178 -1.19 -12.89 10.31
CA ILE A 178 -0.55 -12.91 9.01
C ILE A 178 0.87 -12.37 9.19
N VAL A 179 1.85 -13.18 8.80
CA VAL A 179 3.26 -12.81 8.84
C VAL A 179 3.72 -12.56 7.40
N TYR A 180 4.13 -11.34 7.13
CA TYR A 180 4.67 -10.94 5.84
C TYR A 180 6.18 -11.11 5.80
N SER A 181 6.70 -11.51 4.65
CA SER A 181 8.13 -11.53 4.33
C SER A 181 8.50 -10.29 3.52
N GLU A 182 9.78 -10.11 3.24
CA GLU A 182 10.29 -9.03 2.42
C GLU A 182 9.59 -9.01 1.04
N ALA A 183 9.17 -7.82 0.64
CA ALA A 183 8.46 -7.63 -0.61
C ALA A 183 9.42 -7.38 -1.77
N ILE A 184 9.09 -7.91 -2.95
CA ILE A 184 9.81 -7.69 -4.19
C ILE A 184 8.93 -6.82 -5.10
N THR A 185 9.48 -5.73 -5.61
CA THR A 185 8.80 -4.88 -6.61
C THR A 185 9.41 -5.10 -7.99
N LYS A 186 8.55 -5.29 -8.99
CA LYS A 186 8.93 -5.36 -10.41
C LYS A 186 8.14 -4.32 -11.19
N GLU A 187 8.80 -3.68 -12.14
CA GLU A 187 8.11 -2.80 -13.09
C GLU A 187 7.11 -3.59 -13.92
N LYS A 188 6.04 -2.94 -14.34
CA LYS A 188 5.07 -3.48 -15.28
C LYS A 188 4.66 -2.44 -16.31
N PRO A 189 4.15 -2.83 -17.48
CA PRO A 189 3.52 -1.91 -18.43
C PRO A 189 2.30 -1.22 -17.79
N PHE A 190 2.08 0.03 -18.16
CA PHE A 190 0.89 0.77 -17.75
C PHE A 190 -0.38 0.12 -18.32
N GLN A 191 -1.44 0.10 -17.53
CA GLN A 191 -2.75 -0.43 -17.90
C GLN A 191 -3.90 0.48 -17.49
N ILE A 192 -3.64 1.41 -16.55
CA ILE A 192 -4.65 2.27 -15.94
C ILE A 192 -4.50 3.72 -16.41
N PHE A 193 -3.34 4.35 -16.20
CA PHE A 193 -3.13 5.77 -16.55
C PHE A 193 -2.70 5.98 -17.99
N TYR A 194 -1.92 5.07 -18.55
CA TYR A 194 -1.40 5.17 -19.91
C TYR A 194 -1.68 3.89 -20.69
N ASP A 195 -1.83 4.02 -21.99
CA ASP A 195 -1.87 2.85 -22.87
C ASP A 195 -0.44 2.36 -23.11
N SER A 196 -0.17 1.09 -22.86
CA SER A 196 1.13 0.51 -23.18
C SER A 196 1.32 0.52 -24.69
N LYS A 197 2.40 1.09 -25.18
CA LYS A 197 2.77 1.08 -26.61
C LYS A 197 3.03 -0.34 -27.16
N ALA A 198 3.08 -1.35 -26.29
CA ALA A 198 3.45 -2.72 -26.66
C ALA A 198 2.45 -3.45 -27.58
N ASN A 199 1.30 -2.84 -27.91
CA ASN A 199 0.30 -3.46 -28.79
C ASN A 199 -0.17 -2.53 -29.93
N ALA A 200 0.62 -1.53 -30.33
CA ALA A 200 0.34 -0.83 -31.55
C ALA A 200 0.72 -1.77 -32.73
N PRO A 201 -0.23 -2.23 -33.55
CA PRO A 201 0.13 -3.01 -34.75
C PRO A 201 0.91 -2.07 -35.69
N GLY A 202 2.20 -2.33 -35.86
CA GLY A 202 3.04 -1.58 -36.79
C GLY A 202 4.34 -0.98 -36.25
N ALA A 203 4.72 -1.20 -35.02
CA ALA A 203 6.05 -0.86 -34.52
C ALA A 203 7.00 -2.07 -34.74
N SER A 204 7.30 -2.37 -35.98
CA SER A 204 8.47 -3.14 -36.37
C SER A 204 9.49 -2.13 -36.91
N ASP A 205 10.64 -2.01 -36.22
CA ASP A 205 11.83 -1.35 -36.72
C ASP A 205 12.36 -2.02 -37.98
#